data_8d38a7a9cff4f265a204d30fed82eabe
#
_entry.id   8d38a7a9cff4f265a204d30fed82eabe
#
_cell.length_a   1.000
_cell.length_b   1.000
_cell.length_c   1.000
_cell.angle_alpha   90.00
_cell.angle_beta   90.00
_cell.angle_gamma   90.00
#
_symmetry.space_group_name_H-M   'P 1'
#
loop_
_entity.id
_entity.type
_entity.pdbx_description
1 polymer ?
#
loop_
_entity_poly.entity_id
_entity_poly.type
_entity_poly.pdbx_seq_one_letter_code
_entity_poly.pdbx_strand_id
1 'polypeptide(L)'
;MRVGIVAAPRPLEDGTSVAARLREIGCLTEELDFSGLWITDSIGRAAASLDPRALLGAVAAVTSKIELGTCVLQIPLRHPVELAHRVMSLDVLSEGRLRLGIGAGSTEADFLAVQADYGRRFKTLRENLEVMKQSWRGDAVFGPTVIPWPGHEQGPPLFLGAWASPRWIEYAATQCQGWMGSGIYSTIDEVADGVSKFRAADSGGGGGRIILANVFTDLRPDAVPHPLVAKAKMNLVCDPGEARERLARIAESGVDDVLLFSPFDDPAQLEQLRKLVPGS
;
A
#
# COMPACT_ATOMS: atom_id res chain seq x y z
N MET A 1 9.61 14.66 -0.33
CA MET A 1 9.09 13.28 -0.49
C MET A 1 9.08 12.60 0.87
N ARG A 2 7.96 12.02 1.30
CA ARG A 2 7.87 11.24 2.54
C ARG A 2 8.28 9.80 2.27
N VAL A 3 8.72 9.09 3.32
CA VAL A 3 9.15 7.69 3.21
C VAL A 3 8.32 6.84 4.15
N GLY A 4 7.68 5.80 3.63
CA GLY A 4 6.96 4.78 4.39
C GLY A 4 7.60 3.39 4.23
N ILE A 5 7.23 2.48 5.10
CA ILE A 5 7.73 1.10 5.12
C ILE A 5 6.66 0.13 4.65
N VAL A 6 7.02 -0.79 3.77
CA VAL A 6 6.19 -1.95 3.42
C VAL A 6 6.70 -3.16 4.17
N ALA A 7 5.85 -3.79 4.97
CA ALA A 7 6.14 -5.06 5.60
C ALA A 7 5.36 -6.18 4.93
N ALA A 8 6.01 -7.33 4.72
CA ALA A 8 5.38 -8.57 4.27
C ALA A 8 5.67 -9.67 5.29
N PRO A 9 4.83 -9.80 6.33
CA PRO A 9 5.00 -10.81 7.37
C PRO A 9 5.06 -12.22 6.80
N ARG A 10 6.06 -12.98 7.28
CA ARG A 10 6.31 -14.37 6.91
C ARG A 10 6.79 -15.15 8.15
N PRO A 11 6.71 -16.49 8.13
CA PRO A 11 7.38 -17.29 9.16
C PRO A 11 8.86 -16.92 9.29
N LEU A 12 9.36 -16.84 10.50
CA LEU A 12 10.75 -16.49 10.82
C LEU A 12 11.51 -17.72 11.29
N GLU A 13 12.74 -17.90 10.81
CA GLU A 13 13.59 -19.06 11.12
C GLU A 13 14.20 -18.98 12.53
N ASP A 14 14.32 -17.78 13.08
CA ASP A 14 14.85 -17.53 14.43
C ASP A 14 13.88 -17.87 15.57
N GLY A 15 12.67 -18.37 15.24
CA GLY A 15 11.61 -18.68 16.20
C GLY A 15 10.87 -17.46 16.77
N THR A 16 11.20 -16.27 16.33
CA THR A 16 10.46 -15.06 16.72
C THR A 16 9.01 -15.14 16.23
N SER A 17 8.06 -14.82 17.09
CA SER A 17 6.65 -14.76 16.71
C SER A 17 6.43 -13.66 15.68
N VAL A 18 5.70 -13.97 14.59
CA VAL A 18 5.31 -12.99 13.57
C VAL A 18 4.58 -11.79 14.19
N ALA A 19 3.74 -12.03 15.19
CA ALA A 19 3.03 -10.95 15.90
C ALA A 19 3.99 -10.05 16.72
N ALA A 20 5.03 -10.61 17.32
CA ALA A 20 6.05 -9.84 18.04
C ALA A 20 6.85 -8.98 17.05
N ARG A 21 7.34 -9.59 15.96
CA ARG A 21 8.09 -8.88 14.92
C ARG A 21 7.26 -7.78 14.24
N LEU A 22 6.00 -8.02 13.98
CA LEU A 22 5.11 -7.01 13.38
C LEU A 22 4.94 -5.79 14.31
N ARG A 23 4.76 -6.03 15.62
CA ARG A 23 4.69 -4.93 16.60
C ARG A 23 6.02 -4.17 16.68
N GLU A 24 7.14 -4.86 16.73
CA GLU A 24 8.48 -4.26 16.71
C GLU A 24 8.66 -3.34 15.49
N ILE A 25 8.37 -3.82 14.28
CA ILE A 25 8.46 -3.02 13.05
C ILE A 25 7.49 -1.84 13.11
N GLY A 26 6.26 -2.02 13.63
CA GLY A 26 5.30 -0.93 13.78
C GLY A 26 5.83 0.17 14.70
N CYS A 27 6.32 -0.18 15.88
CA CYS A 27 6.90 0.77 16.84
C CYS A 27 8.15 1.46 16.27
N LEU A 28 9.09 0.71 15.68
CA LEU A 28 10.28 1.28 15.05
C LEU A 28 9.93 2.22 13.88
N THR A 29 8.91 1.90 13.09
CA THR A 29 8.44 2.79 12.01
C THR A 29 7.99 4.14 12.56
N GLU A 30 7.31 4.14 13.71
CA GLU A 30 6.86 5.36 14.37
C GLU A 30 8.01 6.09 15.09
N GLU A 31 8.84 5.39 15.82
CA GLU A 31 10.00 5.93 16.57
C GLU A 31 11.03 6.59 15.63
N LEU A 32 11.25 6.00 14.48
CA LEU A 32 12.17 6.50 13.45
C LEU A 32 11.52 7.55 12.52
N ASP A 33 10.32 8.02 12.82
CA ASP A 33 9.61 9.07 12.07
C ASP A 33 9.44 8.75 10.56
N PHE A 34 9.15 7.49 10.24
CA PHE A 34 8.64 7.13 8.92
C PHE A 34 7.18 7.54 8.78
N SER A 35 6.73 7.85 7.57
CA SER A 35 5.38 8.35 7.32
C SER A 35 4.26 7.32 7.56
N GLY A 36 4.56 6.03 7.50
CA GLY A 36 3.56 4.99 7.69
C GLY A 36 4.07 3.58 7.48
N LEU A 37 3.25 2.61 7.93
CA LEU A 37 3.46 1.18 7.68
C LEU A 37 2.39 0.65 6.72
N TRP A 38 2.84 -0.07 5.70
CA TRP A 38 2.00 -0.56 4.62
C TRP A 38 2.13 -2.07 4.47
N ILE A 39 1.02 -2.73 4.13
CA ILE A 39 0.96 -4.20 4.00
C ILE A 39 0.45 -4.57 2.60
N THR A 40 1.08 -5.57 1.99
CA THR A 40 0.63 -6.15 0.71
C THR A 40 -0.50 -7.14 0.92
N ASP A 41 -1.34 -7.35 -0.12
CA ASP A 41 -2.42 -8.34 -0.12
C ASP A 41 -2.13 -9.46 -1.12
N SER A 42 -2.15 -10.70 -0.66
CA SER A 42 -2.03 -11.90 -1.48
C SER A 42 -2.71 -13.09 -0.78
N ILE A 43 -3.25 -14.03 -1.55
CA ILE A 43 -3.96 -15.20 -1.03
C ILE A 43 -3.38 -16.49 -1.62
N GLY A 44 -3.30 -16.59 -2.94
CA GLY A 44 -3.02 -17.84 -3.67
C GLY A 44 -1.63 -17.95 -4.28
N ARG A 45 -0.58 -17.33 -3.72
CA ARG A 45 0.74 -17.20 -4.37
C ARG A 45 1.78 -18.22 -3.91
N ALA A 46 1.34 -19.38 -3.44
CA ALA A 46 2.20 -20.45 -2.93
C ALA A 46 3.20 -20.03 -1.84
N ALA A 47 2.87 -18.99 -1.09
CA ALA A 47 3.62 -18.50 0.05
C ALA A 47 2.67 -18.20 1.21
N ALA A 48 3.12 -18.41 2.44
CA ALA A 48 2.35 -18.05 3.62
C ALA A 48 2.13 -16.53 3.63
N SER A 49 0.89 -16.11 3.73
CA SER A 49 0.49 -14.70 3.82
C SER A 49 -0.64 -14.54 4.84
N LEU A 50 -0.73 -13.36 5.41
CA LEU A 50 -1.77 -13.02 6.37
C LEU A 50 -2.64 -11.88 5.81
N ASP A 51 -3.89 -11.80 6.25
CA ASP A 51 -4.80 -10.74 5.81
C ASP A 51 -4.27 -9.37 6.25
N PRO A 52 -4.08 -8.42 5.31
CA PRO A 52 -3.49 -7.11 5.62
C PRO A 52 -4.30 -6.30 6.63
N ARG A 53 -5.62 -6.49 6.69
CA ARG A 53 -6.48 -5.77 7.62
C ARG A 53 -6.28 -6.24 9.06
N ALA A 54 -6.09 -7.55 9.27
CA ALA A 54 -5.76 -8.10 10.58
C ALA A 54 -4.39 -7.60 11.07
N LEU A 55 -3.40 -7.56 10.16
CA LEU A 55 -2.05 -7.06 10.44
C LEU A 55 -2.07 -5.57 10.80
N LEU A 56 -2.76 -4.75 10.00
CA LEU A 56 -2.88 -3.31 10.25
C LEU A 56 -3.64 -3.02 11.55
N GLY A 57 -4.65 -3.84 11.90
CA GLY A 57 -5.34 -3.74 13.19
C GLY A 57 -4.40 -3.99 14.37
N ALA A 58 -3.50 -4.98 14.26
CA ALA A 58 -2.49 -5.25 15.28
C ALA A 58 -1.47 -4.09 15.42
N VAL A 59 -1.07 -3.47 14.31
CA VAL A 59 -0.18 -2.29 14.33
C VAL A 59 -0.91 -1.05 14.85
N ALA A 60 -2.18 -0.85 14.51
CA ALA A 60 -2.99 0.26 15.02
C ALA A 60 -3.03 0.30 16.54
N ALA A 61 -3.06 -0.87 17.18
CA ALA A 61 -3.12 -1.01 18.64
C ALA A 61 -1.80 -0.65 19.37
N VAL A 62 -0.67 -0.53 18.66
CA VAL A 62 0.65 -0.25 19.24
C VAL A 62 1.32 1.00 18.71
N THR A 63 0.62 1.73 17.82
CA THR A 63 1.08 2.99 17.22
C THR A 63 0.01 4.07 17.36
N SER A 64 0.38 5.34 17.28
CA SER A 64 -0.53 6.47 17.49
C SER A 64 -0.45 7.57 16.43
N LYS A 65 0.59 7.58 15.58
CA LYS A 65 0.87 8.69 14.66
C LYS A 65 0.98 8.26 13.20
N ILE A 66 1.66 7.16 12.93
CA ILE A 66 1.96 6.73 11.56
C ILE A 66 0.71 6.36 10.78
N GLU A 67 0.73 6.64 9.49
CA GLU A 67 -0.29 6.15 8.55
C GLU A 67 -0.22 4.62 8.45
N LEU A 68 -1.37 3.99 8.32
CA LEU A 68 -1.52 2.56 8.16
C LEU A 68 -2.14 2.26 6.80
N GLY A 69 -1.47 1.50 5.96
CA GLY A 69 -1.96 1.38 4.59
C GLY A 69 -1.86 0.00 3.96
N THR A 70 -2.56 -0.16 2.86
CA THR A 70 -2.44 -1.33 1.97
C THR A 70 -1.77 -0.93 0.66
N CYS A 71 -0.93 -1.81 0.08
CA CYS A 71 -0.22 -1.52 -1.16
C CYS A 71 -0.14 -2.75 -2.10
N VAL A 72 -1.26 -3.21 -2.67
CA VAL A 72 -2.63 -2.68 -2.59
C VAL A 72 -3.59 -3.78 -2.12
N LEU A 73 -4.74 -3.42 -1.56
CA LEU A 73 -5.83 -4.36 -1.26
C LEU A 73 -6.56 -4.71 -2.57
N GLN A 74 -6.70 -6.00 -2.87
CA GLN A 74 -7.36 -6.50 -4.07
C GLN A 74 -8.89 -6.51 -3.88
N ILE A 75 -9.55 -5.43 -4.25
CA ILE A 75 -11.00 -5.24 -4.05
C ILE A 75 -11.87 -6.35 -4.68
N PRO A 76 -11.56 -6.83 -5.92
CA PRO A 76 -12.43 -7.81 -6.60
C PRO A 76 -12.49 -9.19 -5.95
N LEU A 77 -11.61 -9.50 -5.01
CA LEU A 77 -11.58 -10.80 -4.33
C LEU A 77 -12.60 -10.92 -3.18
N ARG A 78 -13.37 -9.85 -2.88
CA ARG A 78 -14.18 -9.75 -1.66
C ARG A 78 -15.56 -9.19 -1.95
N HIS A 79 -16.54 -9.58 -1.12
CA HIS A 79 -17.86 -8.98 -1.18
C HIS A 79 -17.80 -7.51 -0.73
N PRO A 80 -18.27 -6.54 -1.54
CA PRO A 80 -17.99 -5.12 -1.32
C PRO A 80 -18.61 -4.55 -0.03
N VAL A 81 -19.81 -4.96 0.36
CA VAL A 81 -20.45 -4.47 1.60
C VAL A 81 -19.73 -4.99 2.83
N GLU A 82 -19.34 -6.28 2.83
CA GLU A 82 -18.57 -6.88 3.92
C GLU A 82 -17.19 -6.24 4.03
N LEU A 83 -16.56 -6.00 2.89
CA LEU A 83 -15.27 -5.30 2.83
C LEU A 83 -15.39 -3.85 3.34
N ALA A 84 -16.42 -3.12 2.93
CA ALA A 84 -16.67 -1.75 3.40
C ALA A 84 -16.83 -1.70 4.93
N HIS A 85 -17.57 -2.65 5.52
CA HIS A 85 -17.73 -2.75 6.97
C HIS A 85 -16.40 -3.02 7.68
N ARG A 86 -15.57 -3.94 7.19
CA ARG A 86 -14.24 -4.24 7.78
C ARG A 86 -13.27 -3.08 7.65
N VAL A 87 -13.28 -2.39 6.51
CA VAL A 87 -12.44 -1.22 6.28
C VAL A 87 -12.84 -0.08 7.21
N MET A 88 -14.13 0.19 7.38
CA MET A 88 -14.64 1.17 8.33
C MET A 88 -14.20 0.82 9.77
N SER A 89 -14.31 -0.45 10.16
CA SER A 89 -13.87 -0.89 11.49
C SER A 89 -12.38 -0.62 11.72
N LEU A 90 -11.54 -0.88 10.72
CA LEU A 90 -10.10 -0.60 10.80
C LEU A 90 -9.81 0.91 10.82
N ASP A 91 -10.56 1.71 10.07
CA ASP A 91 -10.41 3.17 10.05
C ASP A 91 -10.75 3.78 11.41
N VAL A 92 -11.84 3.31 12.04
CA VAL A 92 -12.21 3.69 13.42
C VAL A 92 -11.12 3.29 14.42
N LEU A 93 -10.66 2.03 14.39
CA LEU A 93 -9.65 1.51 15.31
C LEU A 93 -8.28 2.17 15.13
N SER A 94 -7.99 2.67 13.94
CA SER A 94 -6.78 3.43 13.65
C SER A 94 -6.93 4.94 13.85
N GLU A 95 -8.08 5.40 14.36
CA GLU A 95 -8.35 6.81 14.60
C GLU A 95 -8.17 7.68 13.33
N GLY A 96 -8.65 7.17 12.16
CA GLY A 96 -8.57 7.86 10.87
C GLY A 96 -7.18 7.86 10.22
N ARG A 97 -6.22 7.08 10.73
CA ARG A 97 -4.88 6.92 10.14
C ARG A 97 -4.84 5.98 8.94
N LEU A 98 -5.94 5.30 8.61
CA LEU A 98 -5.99 4.36 7.49
C LEU A 98 -5.82 5.09 6.15
N ARG A 99 -4.99 4.53 5.28
CA ARG A 99 -4.79 4.94 3.87
C ARG A 99 -5.00 3.71 3.00
N LEU A 100 -6.14 3.64 2.32
CA LEU A 100 -6.51 2.44 1.60
C LEU A 100 -5.96 2.44 0.17
N GLY A 101 -4.81 1.81 -0.03
CA GLY A 101 -4.32 1.47 -1.36
C GLY A 101 -5.16 0.33 -1.93
N ILE A 102 -5.81 0.56 -3.08
CA ILE A 102 -6.74 -0.38 -3.71
C ILE A 102 -6.28 -0.78 -5.11
N GLY A 103 -6.63 -1.98 -5.55
CA GLY A 103 -6.27 -2.44 -6.89
C GLY A 103 -7.17 -3.55 -7.42
N ALA A 104 -7.07 -3.76 -8.73
CA ALA A 104 -7.81 -4.82 -9.41
C ALA A 104 -7.25 -6.23 -9.15
N GLY A 105 -6.01 -6.32 -8.64
CA GLY A 105 -5.28 -7.58 -8.57
C GLY A 105 -4.58 -7.94 -9.88
N SER A 106 -3.38 -8.53 -9.77
CA SER A 106 -2.53 -8.85 -10.92
C SER A 106 -2.23 -10.33 -11.09
N THR A 107 -2.59 -11.16 -10.10
CA THR A 107 -2.22 -12.58 -10.05
C THR A 107 -3.48 -13.45 -10.12
N GLU A 108 -3.62 -14.21 -11.20
CA GLU A 108 -4.81 -15.04 -11.44
C GLU A 108 -5.01 -16.10 -10.34
N ALA A 109 -3.92 -16.63 -9.76
CA ALA A 109 -3.99 -17.60 -8.68
C ALA A 109 -4.74 -17.07 -7.44
N ASP A 110 -4.66 -15.76 -7.14
CA ASP A 110 -5.43 -15.14 -6.05
C ASP A 110 -6.95 -15.25 -6.33
N PHE A 111 -7.35 -15.08 -7.60
CA PHE A 111 -8.76 -15.17 -8.03
C PHE A 111 -9.27 -16.61 -8.01
N LEU A 112 -8.47 -17.54 -8.51
CA LEU A 112 -8.82 -18.96 -8.48
C LEU A 112 -9.03 -19.47 -7.06
N ALA A 113 -8.20 -19.03 -6.11
CA ALA A 113 -8.30 -19.41 -4.69
C ALA A 113 -9.65 -19.03 -4.05
N VAL A 114 -10.30 -17.96 -4.52
CA VAL A 114 -11.59 -17.47 -3.98
C VAL A 114 -12.72 -17.61 -4.99
N GLN A 115 -12.53 -18.32 -6.11
CA GLN A 115 -13.51 -18.52 -7.18
C GLN A 115 -14.04 -17.21 -7.80
N ALA A 116 -13.17 -16.18 -7.87
CA ALA A 116 -13.50 -14.91 -8.48
C ALA A 116 -13.06 -14.87 -9.97
N ASP A 117 -13.74 -14.05 -10.77
CA ASP A 117 -13.44 -13.90 -12.21
C ASP A 117 -12.29 -12.93 -12.46
N TYR A 118 -11.12 -13.45 -12.78
CA TYR A 118 -9.93 -12.66 -13.11
C TYR A 118 -10.13 -11.78 -14.37
N GLY A 119 -10.86 -12.29 -15.37
CA GLY A 119 -11.13 -11.53 -16.61
C GLY A 119 -11.92 -10.26 -16.36
N ARG A 120 -12.82 -10.25 -15.40
CA ARG A 120 -13.66 -9.11 -15.04
C ARG A 120 -13.06 -8.18 -13.97
N ARG A 121 -11.88 -8.45 -13.44
CA ARG A 121 -11.31 -7.76 -12.27
C ARG A 121 -11.35 -6.23 -12.32
N PHE A 122 -11.11 -5.63 -13.47
CA PHE A 122 -11.14 -4.16 -13.64
C PHE A 122 -12.57 -3.58 -13.58
N LYS A 123 -13.55 -4.33 -14.12
CA LYS A 123 -14.96 -3.96 -14.03
C LYS A 123 -15.44 -4.13 -12.58
N THR A 124 -15.14 -5.28 -11.98
CA THR A 124 -15.50 -5.60 -10.60
C THR A 124 -14.87 -4.61 -9.61
N LEU A 125 -13.62 -4.16 -9.83
CA LEU A 125 -13.02 -3.12 -9.01
C LEU A 125 -13.89 -1.86 -8.95
N ARG A 126 -14.35 -1.35 -10.10
CA ARG A 126 -15.15 -0.12 -10.15
C ARG A 126 -16.54 -0.31 -9.53
N GLU A 127 -17.20 -1.43 -9.85
CA GLU A 127 -18.52 -1.78 -9.31
C GLU A 127 -18.46 -1.92 -7.77
N ASN A 128 -17.47 -2.67 -7.28
CA ASN A 128 -17.31 -2.89 -5.83
C ASN A 128 -16.91 -1.60 -5.10
N LEU A 129 -16.08 -0.75 -5.71
CA LEU A 129 -15.69 0.51 -5.09
C LEU A 129 -16.90 1.45 -4.92
N GLU A 130 -17.77 1.51 -5.91
CA GLU A 130 -19.01 2.30 -5.80
C GLU A 130 -19.93 1.77 -4.70
N VAL A 131 -20.10 0.45 -4.62
CA VAL A 131 -20.86 -0.20 -3.54
C VAL A 131 -20.26 0.08 -2.16
N MET A 132 -18.92 0.07 -2.03
CA MET A 132 -18.24 0.39 -0.78
C MET A 132 -18.51 1.85 -0.36
N LYS A 133 -18.39 2.79 -1.29
CA LYS A 133 -18.68 4.22 -1.03
C LYS A 133 -20.12 4.44 -0.60
N GLN A 134 -21.10 3.77 -1.26
CA GLN A 134 -22.51 3.80 -0.88
C GLN A 134 -22.73 3.21 0.52
N SER A 135 -22.10 2.07 0.83
CA SER A 135 -22.19 1.45 2.15
C SER A 135 -21.66 2.35 3.28
N TRP A 136 -20.55 3.07 3.04
CA TRP A 136 -20.02 4.01 4.03
C TRP A 136 -20.95 5.21 4.26
N ARG A 137 -21.67 5.67 3.24
CA ARG A 137 -22.70 6.73 3.40
C ARG A 137 -23.98 6.25 4.09
N GLY A 138 -24.14 4.93 4.27
CA GLY A 138 -25.35 4.36 4.83
C GLY A 138 -26.46 4.14 3.79
N ASP A 139 -26.12 4.11 2.49
CA ASP A 139 -27.09 3.80 1.45
C ASP A 139 -27.47 2.31 1.49
N ALA A 140 -28.74 1.98 1.22
CA ALA A 140 -29.19 0.59 1.06
C ALA A 140 -28.78 0.09 -0.32
N VAL A 141 -27.81 -0.83 -0.40
CA VAL A 141 -27.28 -1.33 -1.70
C VAL A 141 -27.95 -2.65 -2.11
N PHE A 142 -27.96 -3.66 -1.24
CA PHE A 142 -28.48 -5.01 -1.54
C PHE A 142 -29.57 -5.45 -0.57
N GLY A 143 -30.08 -4.56 0.28
CA GLY A 143 -31.06 -4.89 1.31
C GLY A 143 -30.94 -3.94 2.51
N PRO A 144 -30.89 -4.46 3.74
CA PRO A 144 -30.73 -3.62 4.93
C PRO A 144 -29.46 -2.76 4.89
N THR A 145 -29.58 -1.54 5.36
CA THR A 145 -28.48 -0.58 5.43
C THR A 145 -27.42 -1.00 6.45
N VAL A 146 -26.17 -0.91 6.09
CA VAL A 146 -25.04 -0.92 7.04
C VAL A 146 -24.96 0.47 7.65
N ILE A 147 -25.23 0.57 8.95
CA ILE A 147 -25.15 1.87 9.63
C ILE A 147 -23.69 2.31 9.73
N PRO A 148 -23.29 3.46 9.18
CA PRO A 148 -21.94 3.94 9.27
C PRO A 148 -21.57 4.34 10.71
N TRP A 149 -20.30 4.24 11.03
CA TRP A 149 -19.80 4.77 12.29
C TRP A 149 -19.71 6.31 12.19
N PRO A 150 -20.21 7.06 13.19
CA PRO A 150 -20.20 8.52 13.15
C PRO A 150 -18.79 9.10 12.92
N GLY A 151 -18.66 9.98 11.92
CA GLY A 151 -17.40 10.58 11.51
C GLY A 151 -16.61 9.80 10.45
N HIS A 152 -17.08 8.60 10.05
CA HIS A 152 -16.43 7.75 9.04
C HIS A 152 -17.30 7.48 7.80
N GLU A 153 -18.31 8.33 7.56
CA GLU A 153 -19.30 8.18 6.48
C GLU A 153 -18.70 8.33 5.07
N GLN A 154 -17.50 8.91 4.97
CA GLN A 154 -16.79 9.03 3.70
C GLN A 154 -15.83 7.85 3.41
N GLY A 155 -15.62 6.99 4.42
CA GLY A 155 -14.55 5.98 4.40
C GLY A 155 -13.16 6.60 4.42
N PRO A 156 -12.10 5.78 4.47
CA PRO A 156 -10.71 6.26 4.47
C PRO A 156 -10.29 6.81 3.10
N PRO A 157 -9.24 7.66 3.03
CA PRO A 157 -8.64 8.08 1.78
C PRO A 157 -8.21 6.89 0.90
N LEU A 158 -8.59 6.94 -0.39
CA LEU A 158 -8.37 5.88 -1.37
C LEU A 158 -7.19 6.22 -2.29
N PHE A 159 -6.28 5.28 -2.49
CA PHE A 159 -5.13 5.39 -3.39
C PHE A 159 -5.19 4.26 -4.42
N LEU A 160 -5.48 4.59 -5.67
CA LEU A 160 -5.63 3.57 -6.71
C LEU A 160 -4.28 3.08 -7.21
N GLY A 161 -4.01 1.80 -7.04
CA GLY A 161 -2.88 1.10 -7.63
C GLY A 161 -3.08 0.94 -9.13
N ALA A 162 -2.29 1.68 -9.88
CA ALA A 162 -2.23 1.56 -11.33
C ALA A 162 -0.77 1.72 -11.72
N TRP A 163 -0.26 0.75 -12.49
CA TRP A 163 1.08 0.90 -13.04
C TRP A 163 1.11 2.19 -13.89
N ALA A 164 1.89 2.35 -14.89
CA ALA A 164 1.88 3.56 -15.70
C ALA A 164 0.71 3.65 -16.73
N SER A 165 -0.47 3.13 -16.41
CA SER A 165 -1.64 3.15 -17.31
C SER A 165 -2.36 4.50 -17.28
N PRO A 166 -2.34 5.31 -18.39
CA PRO A 166 -2.92 6.65 -18.40
C PRO A 166 -4.39 6.69 -17.97
N ARG A 167 -5.20 5.76 -18.47
CA ARG A 167 -6.63 5.67 -18.14
C ARG A 167 -6.89 5.47 -16.64
N TRP A 168 -6.06 4.67 -15.99
CA TRP A 168 -6.23 4.40 -14.56
C TRP A 168 -5.63 5.50 -13.69
N ILE A 169 -4.61 6.20 -14.18
CA ILE A 169 -4.07 7.41 -13.53
C ILE A 169 -5.13 8.53 -13.54
N GLU A 170 -5.80 8.76 -14.68
CA GLU A 170 -6.90 9.72 -14.79
C GLU A 170 -8.08 9.34 -13.87
N TYR A 171 -8.43 8.05 -13.82
CA TYR A 171 -9.46 7.55 -12.88
C TYR A 171 -9.04 7.80 -11.43
N ALA A 172 -7.79 7.58 -11.07
CA ALA A 172 -7.27 7.86 -9.74
C ALA A 172 -7.37 9.35 -9.38
N ALA A 173 -7.00 10.23 -10.30
CA ALA A 173 -7.04 11.69 -10.13
C ALA A 173 -8.46 12.25 -9.93
N THR A 174 -9.48 11.59 -10.54
CA THR A 174 -10.87 12.08 -10.52
C THR A 174 -11.75 11.35 -9.50
N GLN A 175 -11.41 10.13 -9.08
CA GLN A 175 -12.28 9.28 -8.25
C GLN A 175 -11.68 8.89 -6.91
N CYS A 176 -10.39 9.17 -6.68
CA CYS A 176 -9.66 8.80 -5.47
C CYS A 176 -8.87 10.00 -4.92
N GLN A 177 -8.32 9.86 -3.72
CA GLN A 177 -7.44 10.85 -3.11
C GLN A 177 -5.99 10.73 -3.58
N GLY A 178 -5.69 9.73 -4.42
CA GLY A 178 -4.36 9.63 -4.99
C GLY A 178 -4.14 8.42 -5.89
N TRP A 179 -2.97 8.43 -6.50
CA TRP A 179 -2.46 7.37 -7.34
C TRP A 179 -1.30 6.64 -6.65
N MET A 180 -1.26 5.32 -6.80
CA MET A 180 -0.18 4.46 -6.31
C MET A 180 0.51 3.78 -7.50
N GLY A 181 1.71 4.23 -7.85
CA GLY A 181 2.61 3.59 -8.80
C GLY A 181 3.33 2.40 -8.20
N SER A 182 4.10 1.66 -8.99
CA SER A 182 4.81 0.46 -8.53
C SER A 182 6.28 0.46 -8.97
N GLY A 183 7.20 0.39 -8.01
CA GLY A 183 8.64 0.22 -8.27
C GLY A 183 9.00 -1.12 -8.93
N ILE A 184 8.11 -2.11 -8.86
CA ILE A 184 8.32 -3.40 -9.52
C ILE A 184 8.08 -3.29 -11.03
N TYR A 185 7.02 -2.59 -11.45
CA TYR A 185 6.50 -2.67 -12.83
C TYR A 185 6.71 -1.40 -13.64
N SER A 186 7.12 -0.29 -13.05
CA SER A 186 7.33 0.97 -13.74
C SER A 186 8.77 1.46 -13.61
N THR A 187 9.31 2.04 -14.69
CA THR A 187 10.58 2.76 -14.67
C THR A 187 10.38 4.15 -14.06
N ILE A 188 11.47 4.84 -13.73
CA ILE A 188 11.41 6.19 -13.17
C ILE A 188 10.76 7.18 -14.15
N ASP A 189 11.06 7.05 -15.45
CA ASP A 189 10.50 7.92 -16.49
C ASP A 189 8.99 7.68 -16.67
N GLU A 190 8.53 6.42 -16.61
CA GLU A 190 7.10 6.09 -16.63
C GLU A 190 6.37 6.64 -15.40
N VAL A 191 7.04 6.66 -14.23
CA VAL A 191 6.48 7.28 -13.02
C VAL A 191 6.40 8.79 -13.16
N ALA A 192 7.46 9.47 -13.65
CA ALA A 192 7.47 10.91 -13.86
C ALA A 192 6.39 11.36 -14.88
N ASP A 193 6.23 10.61 -15.98
CA ASP A 193 5.14 10.81 -16.94
C ASP A 193 3.76 10.62 -16.29
N GLY A 194 3.62 9.57 -15.44
CA GLY A 194 2.43 9.32 -14.65
C GLY A 194 2.09 10.45 -13.68
N VAL A 195 3.09 11.00 -12.99
CA VAL A 195 2.96 12.19 -12.12
C VAL A 195 2.39 13.36 -12.90
N SER A 196 2.96 13.65 -14.07
CA SER A 196 2.51 14.75 -14.94
C SER A 196 1.06 14.58 -15.35
N LYS A 197 0.67 13.35 -15.75
CA LYS A 197 -0.71 13.01 -16.14
C LYS A 197 -1.69 13.11 -14.98
N PHE A 198 -1.29 12.63 -13.80
CA PHE A 198 -2.12 12.71 -12.60
C PHE A 198 -2.39 14.17 -12.23
N ARG A 199 -1.32 15.00 -12.15
CA ARG A 199 -1.43 16.43 -11.80
C ARG A 199 -2.28 17.20 -12.83
N ALA A 200 -2.19 16.87 -14.11
CA ALA A 200 -3.00 17.49 -15.16
C ALA A 200 -4.50 17.10 -15.06
N ALA A 201 -4.81 15.90 -14.59
CA ALA A 201 -6.18 15.40 -14.47
C ALA A 201 -6.82 15.72 -13.11
N ASP A 202 -6.02 16.07 -12.08
CA ASP A 202 -6.49 16.39 -10.74
C ASP A 202 -7.20 17.77 -10.74
N SER A 203 -8.51 17.73 -10.96
CA SER A 203 -9.39 18.92 -10.95
C SER A 203 -9.70 19.45 -9.56
N GLY A 204 -9.29 18.75 -8.51
CA GLY A 204 -9.54 19.08 -7.11
C GLY A 204 -8.61 20.15 -6.51
N GLY A 205 -7.82 20.85 -7.34
CA GLY A 205 -6.93 21.92 -6.86
C GLY A 205 -5.53 21.46 -6.41
N GLY A 206 -5.06 20.32 -6.90
CA GLY A 206 -3.68 19.85 -6.69
C GLY A 206 -3.42 19.13 -5.36
N GLY A 207 -4.49 18.73 -4.65
CA GLY A 207 -4.39 18.04 -3.35
C GLY A 207 -4.22 16.52 -3.43
N GLY A 208 -4.34 15.91 -4.60
CA GLY A 208 -4.18 14.47 -4.79
C GLY A 208 -2.74 14.01 -4.57
N ARG A 209 -2.56 12.90 -3.85
CA ARG A 209 -1.26 12.40 -3.41
C ARG A 209 -0.76 11.27 -4.30
N ILE A 210 0.52 11.27 -4.63
CA ILE A 210 1.17 10.29 -5.49
C ILE A 210 2.15 9.46 -4.67
N ILE A 211 1.94 8.15 -4.63
CA ILE A 211 2.72 7.20 -3.84
C ILE A 211 3.43 6.24 -4.80
N LEU A 212 4.76 6.11 -4.70
CA LEU A 212 5.49 5.03 -5.35
C LEU A 212 5.66 3.87 -4.37
N ALA A 213 4.94 2.78 -4.60
CA ALA A 213 4.95 1.62 -3.72
C ALA A 213 5.90 0.51 -4.20
N ASN A 214 6.24 -0.38 -3.27
CA ASN A 214 6.98 -1.62 -3.52
C ASN A 214 8.37 -1.42 -4.14
N VAL A 215 9.13 -0.45 -3.63
CA VAL A 215 10.56 -0.31 -3.92
C VAL A 215 11.32 -1.27 -2.99
N PHE A 216 11.75 -2.41 -3.52
CA PHE A 216 12.53 -3.38 -2.74
C PHE A 216 13.81 -2.76 -2.20
N THR A 217 14.09 -3.02 -0.93
CA THR A 217 15.18 -2.36 -0.23
C THR A 217 15.89 -3.37 0.67
N ASP A 218 17.19 -3.53 0.49
CA ASP A 218 18.04 -4.29 1.38
C ASP A 218 19.48 -3.74 1.26
N LEU A 219 20.00 -3.23 2.37
CA LEU A 219 21.31 -2.58 2.41
C LEU A 219 22.42 -3.49 2.95
N ARG A 220 22.11 -4.77 3.22
CA ARG A 220 23.09 -5.73 3.70
C ARG A 220 24.06 -6.12 2.59
N PRO A 221 25.37 -6.25 2.89
CA PRO A 221 26.36 -6.69 1.90
C PRO A 221 26.11 -8.11 1.37
N ASP A 222 25.50 -8.96 2.19
CA ASP A 222 25.20 -10.38 1.94
C ASP A 222 23.71 -10.61 1.65
N ALA A 223 22.97 -9.56 1.27
CA ALA A 223 21.56 -9.66 0.97
C ALA A 223 21.28 -10.73 -0.09
N VAL A 224 20.37 -11.65 0.22
CA VAL A 224 19.81 -12.57 -0.75
C VAL A 224 18.57 -11.88 -1.36
N PRO A 225 18.65 -11.40 -2.61
CA PRO A 225 17.56 -10.63 -3.19
C PRO A 225 16.28 -11.48 -3.29
N HIS A 226 15.16 -10.88 -2.90
CA HIS A 226 13.85 -11.47 -3.15
C HIS A 226 13.70 -11.78 -4.67
N PRO A 227 13.11 -12.93 -5.08
CA PRO A 227 13.03 -13.31 -6.49
C PRO A 227 12.40 -12.26 -7.42
N LEU A 228 11.54 -11.38 -6.88
CA LEU A 228 10.96 -10.27 -7.64
C LEU A 228 11.93 -9.10 -7.85
N VAL A 229 13.03 -9.00 -7.11
CA VAL A 229 14.03 -7.92 -7.30
C VAL A 229 14.62 -7.96 -8.71
N ALA A 230 14.88 -9.17 -9.22
CA ALA A 230 15.39 -9.34 -10.59
C ALA A 230 14.44 -8.82 -11.68
N LYS A 231 13.15 -8.70 -11.38
CA LYS A 231 12.12 -8.16 -12.28
C LYS A 231 11.75 -6.71 -11.96
N ALA A 232 12.15 -6.20 -10.79
CA ALA A 232 11.83 -4.87 -10.36
C ALA A 232 12.57 -3.83 -11.21
N LYS A 233 11.83 -2.85 -11.71
CA LYS A 233 12.38 -1.74 -12.48
C LYS A 233 13.11 -0.73 -11.60
N MET A 234 12.72 -0.63 -10.33
CA MET A 234 13.35 0.20 -9.30
C MET A 234 13.53 -0.61 -8.02
N ASN A 235 14.72 -0.54 -7.44
CA ASN A 235 15.03 -1.14 -6.15
C ASN A 235 16.19 -0.38 -5.47
N LEU A 236 16.34 -0.58 -4.17
CA LEU A 236 17.43 -0.11 -3.34
C LEU A 236 18.16 -1.31 -2.69
N VAL A 237 18.35 -2.40 -3.45
CA VAL A 237 19.15 -3.55 -3.04
C VAL A 237 20.59 -3.30 -3.54
N CYS A 238 21.35 -2.54 -2.78
CA CYS A 238 22.69 -2.04 -3.11
C CYS A 238 23.35 -1.44 -1.86
N ASP A 239 24.56 -0.94 -1.98
CA ASP A 239 25.22 -0.22 -0.88
C ASP A 239 24.49 1.10 -0.51
N PRO A 240 24.70 1.63 0.72
CA PRO A 240 23.98 2.83 1.18
C PRO A 240 24.25 4.09 0.35
N GLY A 241 25.40 4.20 -0.30
CA GLY A 241 25.74 5.33 -1.16
C GLY A 241 24.88 5.35 -2.41
N GLU A 242 24.88 4.23 -3.13
CA GLU A 242 24.05 4.03 -4.32
C GLU A 242 22.55 4.11 -3.98
N ALA A 243 22.11 3.56 -2.84
CA ALA A 243 20.73 3.64 -2.39
C ALA A 243 20.27 5.09 -2.22
N ARG A 244 21.14 5.97 -1.68
CA ARG A 244 20.85 7.41 -1.54
C ARG A 244 20.69 8.10 -2.89
N GLU A 245 21.57 7.80 -3.85
CA GLU A 245 21.48 8.36 -5.20
C GLU A 245 20.19 7.93 -5.91
N ARG A 246 19.85 6.64 -5.83
CA ARG A 246 18.60 6.09 -6.40
C ARG A 246 17.37 6.72 -5.74
N LEU A 247 17.37 6.91 -4.41
CA LEU A 247 16.28 7.55 -3.69
C LEU A 247 16.11 9.02 -4.07
N ALA A 248 17.21 9.75 -4.29
CA ALA A 248 17.19 11.12 -4.80
C ALA A 248 16.54 11.21 -6.19
N ARG A 249 16.88 10.30 -7.10
CA ARG A 249 16.25 10.22 -8.44
C ARG A 249 14.75 9.90 -8.36
N ILE A 250 14.33 9.06 -7.40
CA ILE A 250 12.91 8.81 -7.15
C ILE A 250 12.24 10.11 -6.69
N ALA A 251 12.84 10.88 -5.81
CA ALA A 251 12.31 12.16 -5.37
C ALA A 251 12.14 13.17 -6.52
N GLU A 252 13.10 13.21 -7.45
CA GLU A 252 13.09 14.07 -8.65
C GLU A 252 11.95 13.70 -9.61
N SER A 253 11.41 12.48 -9.56
CA SER A 253 10.25 12.08 -10.37
C SER A 253 8.94 12.79 -9.99
N GLY A 254 8.91 13.51 -8.85
CA GLY A 254 7.77 14.29 -8.38
C GLY A 254 6.73 13.50 -7.58
N VAL A 255 7.04 12.29 -7.12
CA VAL A 255 6.18 11.54 -6.19
C VAL A 255 6.18 12.19 -4.81
N ASP A 256 5.05 12.15 -4.12
CA ASP A 256 4.91 12.70 -2.77
C ASP A 256 5.46 11.74 -1.72
N ASP A 257 5.29 10.43 -1.95
CA ASP A 257 5.75 9.36 -1.06
C ASP A 257 6.45 8.24 -1.81
N VAL A 258 7.42 7.62 -1.14
CA VAL A 258 7.98 6.32 -1.53
C VAL A 258 7.77 5.30 -0.42
N LEU A 259 7.34 4.08 -0.78
CA LEU A 259 7.17 2.99 0.15
C LEU A 259 8.28 1.96 -0.08
N LEU A 260 9.17 1.83 0.91
CA LEU A 260 10.32 0.95 0.88
C LEU A 260 9.92 -0.44 1.40
N PHE A 261 10.08 -1.44 0.56
CA PHE A 261 9.81 -2.84 0.90
C PHE A 261 11.01 -3.41 1.64
N SER A 262 10.99 -3.28 2.98
CA SER A 262 12.09 -3.69 3.86
C SER A 262 12.04 -5.18 4.22
N PRO A 263 13.17 -5.84 4.47
CA PRO A 263 13.20 -7.19 4.99
C PRO A 263 12.44 -7.31 6.31
N PHE A 264 11.52 -8.27 6.39
CA PHE A 264 10.70 -8.49 7.59
C PHE A 264 11.48 -9.20 8.71
N ASP A 265 12.50 -9.95 8.37
CA ASP A 265 13.38 -10.70 9.27
C ASP A 265 14.44 -9.84 9.97
N ASP A 266 14.69 -8.63 9.47
CA ASP A 266 15.73 -7.74 10.00
C ASP A 266 15.21 -6.31 10.22
N PRO A 267 14.56 -6.04 11.37
CA PRO A 267 14.06 -4.70 11.69
C PRO A 267 15.16 -3.64 11.87
N ALA A 268 16.43 -4.05 12.14
CA ALA A 268 17.55 -3.12 12.23
C ALA A 268 17.84 -2.39 10.91
N GLN A 269 17.38 -2.93 9.79
CA GLN A 269 17.43 -2.23 8.50
C GLN A 269 16.68 -0.89 8.52
N LEU A 270 15.63 -0.74 9.33
CA LEU A 270 14.87 0.52 9.42
C LEU A 270 15.74 1.68 9.88
N GLU A 271 16.65 1.46 10.83
CA GLU A 271 17.61 2.48 11.28
C GLU A 271 18.58 2.89 10.16
N GLN A 272 19.02 1.93 9.35
CA GLN A 272 19.90 2.21 8.21
C GLN A 272 19.15 2.97 7.11
N LEU A 273 17.93 2.57 6.82
CA LEU A 273 17.06 3.24 5.85
C LEU A 273 16.74 4.68 6.27
N ARG A 274 16.54 4.92 7.57
CA ARG A 274 16.30 6.28 8.07
C ARG A 274 17.45 7.24 7.76
N LYS A 275 18.70 6.76 7.85
CA LYS A 275 19.89 7.55 7.53
C LYS A 275 20.02 7.91 6.04
N LEU A 276 19.26 7.26 5.15
CA LEU A 276 19.21 7.62 3.73
C LEU A 276 18.26 8.79 3.45
N VAL A 277 17.28 9.01 4.33
CA VAL A 277 16.23 10.02 4.14
C VAL A 277 16.75 11.40 4.53
N PRO A 278 16.74 12.41 3.62
CA PRO A 278 17.17 13.76 3.95
C PRO A 278 16.35 14.39 5.08
N GLY A 279 16.98 15.10 6.00
CA GLY A 279 16.30 15.86 7.07
C GLY A 279 15.99 15.03 8.32
N SER A 280 16.64 13.89 8.50
CA SER A 280 16.64 13.13 9.76
C SER A 280 17.62 13.69 10.77
#